data_51a889302466710b07d96934012aeaaf
#
_entry.id   51a889302466710b07d96934012aeaaf
#
_cell.length_a   1.000
_cell.length_b   1.000
_cell.length_c   1.000
_cell.angle_alpha   90.00
_cell.angle_beta   90.00
_cell.angle_gamma   90.00
#
_symmetry.space_group_name_H-M   'P 1'
#
loop_
_entity.id
_entity.type
_entity.pdbx_description
1 polymer ?
#
loop_
_entity_poly.entity_id
_entity_poly.type
_entity_poly.pdbx_seq_one_letter_code
_entity_poly.pdbx_strand_id
1 'polypeptide(L)' 'LSGTVLDALESALKDEQETVDFYLDIADYVKDRAIRDAFKRAAADEQNHAVWFLYFLSKR' A
#
# COMPACT_ATOMS: atom_id res chain seq x y z
N LEU A 1 3.24 15.64 16.32
CA LEU A 1 3.91 14.34 16.23
C LEU A 1 5.43 14.53 16.30
N SER A 2 6.15 13.58 16.94
CA SER A 2 7.61 13.62 16.96
C SER A 2 8.19 13.31 15.59
N GLY A 3 9.44 13.74 15.35
CA GLY A 3 10.16 13.43 14.12
C GLY A 3 10.30 11.94 13.88
N THR A 4 10.53 11.15 14.94
CA THR A 4 10.63 9.69 14.83
C THR A 4 9.32 9.07 14.36
N VAL A 5 8.19 9.54 14.89
CA VAL A 5 6.86 9.04 14.47
C VAL A 5 6.58 9.45 13.03
N LEU A 6 6.89 10.69 12.64
CA LEU A 6 6.72 11.14 11.26
C LEU A 6 7.55 10.31 10.29
N ASP A 7 8.80 10.01 10.64
CA ASP A 7 9.66 9.17 9.81
C ASP A 7 9.09 7.76 9.67
N ALA A 8 8.57 7.21 10.75
CA ALA A 8 7.93 5.89 10.73
C ALA A 8 6.69 5.88 9.83
N LEU A 9 5.87 6.93 9.88
CA LEU A 9 4.69 7.04 9.03
C LEU A 9 5.07 7.15 7.55
N GLU A 10 6.10 7.94 7.24
CA GLU A 10 6.58 8.09 5.87
C GLU A 10 7.15 6.78 5.34
N SER A 11 7.93 6.05 6.15
CA SER A 11 8.45 4.73 5.76
C SER A 11 7.34 3.73 5.54
N ALA A 12 6.35 3.70 6.43
CA ALA A 12 5.21 2.80 6.31
C ALA A 12 4.42 3.09 5.03
N LEU A 13 4.18 4.36 4.72
CA LEU A 13 3.50 4.75 3.49
C LEU A 13 4.26 4.29 2.25
N LYS A 14 5.57 4.47 2.25
CA LYS A 14 6.42 4.03 1.14
C LYS A 14 6.34 2.52 0.94
N ASP A 15 6.43 1.75 2.04
CA ASP A 15 6.35 0.29 1.99
C ASP A 15 5.01 -0.17 1.45
N GLU A 16 3.91 0.45 1.87
CA GLU A 16 2.57 0.14 1.35
C GLU A 16 2.48 0.40 -0.15
N GLN A 17 3.02 1.52 -0.62
CA GLN A 17 3.01 1.86 -2.05
C GLN A 17 3.83 0.88 -2.87
N GLU A 18 4.99 0.46 -2.38
CA GLU A 18 5.82 -0.54 -3.05
C GLU A 18 5.10 -1.89 -3.12
N THR A 19 4.40 -2.26 -2.06
CA THR A 19 3.62 -3.50 -2.01
C THR A 19 2.45 -3.46 -2.99
N VAL A 20 1.75 -2.33 -3.09
CA VAL A 20 0.67 -2.15 -4.07
C VAL A 20 1.20 -2.35 -5.49
N ASP A 21 2.31 -1.70 -5.82
CA ASP A 21 2.92 -1.81 -7.15
C ASP A 21 3.33 -3.24 -7.45
N PHE A 22 3.91 -3.94 -6.47
CA PHE A 22 4.30 -5.34 -6.60
C PHE A 22 3.10 -6.23 -6.91
N TYR A 23 2.00 -6.08 -6.18
CA TYR A 23 0.79 -6.87 -6.40
C TYR A 23 0.15 -6.59 -7.76
N LEU A 24 0.11 -5.32 -8.17
CA LEU A 24 -0.45 -4.95 -9.48
C LEU A 24 0.41 -5.48 -10.63
N ASP A 25 1.73 -5.46 -10.48
CA ASP A 25 2.62 -6.05 -11.47
C ASP A 25 2.37 -7.54 -11.62
N ILE A 26 2.22 -8.28 -10.52
CA ILE A 26 1.90 -9.70 -10.56
C ILE A 26 0.55 -9.92 -11.25
N ALA A 27 -0.45 -9.10 -10.93
CA ALA A 27 -1.78 -9.20 -11.54
C ALA A 27 -1.71 -9.07 -13.07
N ASP A 28 -0.80 -8.23 -13.58
CA ASP A 28 -0.62 -8.07 -15.03
C ASP A 28 -0.01 -9.31 -15.68
N TYR A 29 0.74 -10.10 -14.94
CA TYR A 29 1.38 -11.32 -15.44
C TYR A 29 0.47 -12.53 -15.42
N VAL A 30 -0.38 -12.64 -14.40
CA VAL A 30 -1.15 -13.86 -14.13
C VAL A 30 -2.32 -13.95 -15.10
N LYS A 31 -2.42 -15.10 -15.77
CA LYS A 31 -3.52 -15.34 -16.71
C LYS A 31 -4.77 -15.90 -16.03
N ASP A 32 -4.60 -16.60 -14.92
CA ASP A 32 -5.72 -17.12 -14.16
C ASP A 32 -6.50 -15.96 -13.53
N ARG A 33 -7.78 -15.88 -13.87
CA ARG A 33 -8.62 -14.75 -13.46
C ARG A 33 -8.80 -14.68 -11.94
N ALA A 34 -9.01 -15.81 -11.29
CA ALA A 34 -9.23 -15.85 -9.85
C ALA A 34 -7.97 -15.39 -9.08
N ILE A 35 -6.81 -15.85 -9.53
CA ILE A 35 -5.53 -15.45 -8.92
C ILE A 35 -5.26 -13.97 -9.18
N ARG A 36 -5.49 -13.49 -10.39
CA ARG A 36 -5.34 -12.08 -10.74
C ARG A 36 -6.22 -11.20 -9.85
N ASP A 37 -7.48 -11.58 -9.68
CA ASP A 37 -8.42 -10.81 -8.86
C ASP A 37 -8.00 -10.81 -7.39
N ALA A 38 -7.39 -11.91 -6.90
CA ALA A 38 -6.85 -11.97 -5.55
C ALA A 38 -5.72 -10.95 -5.34
N PHE A 39 -4.80 -10.82 -6.31
CA PHE A 39 -3.73 -9.82 -6.22
C PHE A 39 -4.27 -8.39 -6.30
N LYS A 40 -5.28 -8.14 -7.14
CA LYS A 40 -5.92 -6.82 -7.21
C LYS A 40 -6.61 -6.45 -5.91
N ARG A 41 -7.26 -7.42 -5.26
CA ARG A 41 -7.89 -7.21 -3.96
C ARG A 41 -6.85 -6.94 -2.88
N ALA A 42 -5.74 -7.69 -2.88
CA ALA A 42 -4.65 -7.45 -1.94
C ALA A 42 -4.07 -6.04 -2.10
N ALA A 43 -3.90 -5.58 -3.36
CA ALA A 43 -3.44 -4.22 -3.63
C ALA A 43 -4.43 -3.17 -3.08
N ALA A 44 -5.73 -3.39 -3.25
CA ALA A 44 -6.75 -2.47 -2.73
C ALA A 44 -6.72 -2.40 -1.20
N ASP A 45 -6.51 -3.53 -0.52
CA ASP A 45 -6.40 -3.57 0.94
C ASP A 45 -5.18 -2.77 1.43
N GLU A 46 -4.03 -2.90 0.73
CA GLU A 46 -2.84 -2.13 1.04
C GLU A 46 -3.06 -0.62 0.82
N GLN A 47 -3.78 -0.24 -0.23
CA GLN A 47 -4.13 1.15 -0.48
C GLN A 47 -5.01 1.73 0.63
N ASN A 48 -5.90 0.94 1.21
CA ASN A 48 -6.70 1.36 2.36
C ASN A 48 -5.84 1.62 3.59
N HIS A 49 -4.78 0.83 3.80
CA HIS A 49 -3.81 1.10 4.87
C HIS A 49 -3.07 2.42 4.62
N ALA A 50 -2.67 2.69 3.39
CA ALA A 50 -1.97 3.92 3.03
C ALA A 50 -2.79 5.17 3.35
N VAL A 51 -4.12 5.11 3.22
CA VAL A 51 -5.02 6.23 3.56
C VAL A 51 -4.83 6.66 5.00
N TRP A 52 -4.69 5.70 5.94
CA TRP A 52 -4.47 6.02 7.36
C TRP A 52 -3.13 6.73 7.58
N PHE A 53 -2.07 6.27 6.93
CA PHE A 53 -0.76 6.92 7.06
C PHE A 53 -0.79 8.35 6.51
N LEU A 54 -1.43 8.56 5.36
CA LEU A 54 -1.60 9.89 4.77
C LEU A 54 -2.42 10.81 5.70
N TYR A 55 -3.48 10.27 6.30
CA TYR A 55 -4.29 11.02 7.25
C TYR A 55 -3.47 11.54 8.42
N PHE A 56 -2.66 10.67 9.04
CA PHE A 56 -1.84 11.09 10.17
C PHE A 56 -0.72 12.05 9.74
N LEU A 57 -0.12 11.84 8.59
CA LEU A 57 0.90 12.76 8.06
C LEU A 57 0.32 14.14 7.78
N SER A 58 -0.94 14.24 7.39
CA SER A 58 -1.59 15.52 7.15
C SER A 58 -1.81 16.34 8.41
N LYS A 59 -1.70 15.72 9.56
CA LYS A 59 -1.93 16.37 10.87
C LYS A 59 -0.65 16.83 11.57
N ARG A 60 0.51 16.62 10.97
CA ARG A 60 1.80 17.01 11.54
C ARG A 60 1.97 18.52 11.80
#